data_3181c7b60870d85683a149ea727fa814
#
_entry.id   3181c7b60870d85683a149ea727fa814
#
_cell.length_a   1.000
_cell.length_b   1.000
_cell.length_c   1.000
_cell.angle_alpha   90.00
_cell.angle_beta   90.00
_cell.angle_gamma   90.00
#
_symmetry.space_group_name_H-M   'P 1'
#
loop_
_entity.id
_entity.type
_entity.pdbx_description
1 polymer ?
#
loop_
_entity_poly.entity_id
_entity_poly.type
_entity_poly.pdbx_seq_one_letter_code
_entity_poly.pdbx_strand_id
1 'polypeptide(L)'
;MVQGYLTVALGKGRLAKKAMEAFEKIGIPCDEMKDKDTRKLIFVNEEKKIRFFLAKGPDVPTYVEYGAADIGIVGEDTILEEGRNIYEVLDLGFGKCRMCIAGPESSRKLLQGREVIRVATKYPKIAKDYFYNQKHQTVEIIKLNGSIELAPIVGLSEVICDIVETGTTLKENGLLVLEEVCPLSARVVVNQVSMRMENERITEIIRGLKSTTIDM
;
A
#
# COMPACT_ATOMS: atom_id res chain seq x y z
N MET A 1 4.67 -23.23 -11.21
CA MET A 1 4.43 -22.10 -12.15
C MET A 1 4.06 -22.66 -13.49
N VAL A 2 3.06 -22.13 -14.18
CA VAL A 2 2.75 -22.51 -15.56
C VAL A 2 3.82 -21.85 -16.44
N GLN A 3 4.59 -22.68 -17.13
CA GLN A 3 5.76 -22.26 -17.89
C GLN A 3 5.40 -21.18 -18.91
N GLY A 4 6.12 -20.06 -18.91
CA GLY A 4 6.01 -18.98 -19.89
C GLY A 4 5.08 -17.80 -19.57
N TYR A 5 4.35 -17.81 -18.44
CA TYR A 5 3.50 -16.69 -18.02
C TYR A 5 4.14 -15.88 -16.90
N LEU A 6 4.13 -14.55 -17.04
CA LEU A 6 4.33 -13.65 -15.91
C LEU A 6 3.03 -13.52 -15.10
N THR A 7 3.14 -13.51 -13.80
CA THR A 7 1.99 -13.40 -12.89
C THR A 7 2.03 -12.09 -12.14
N VAL A 8 0.93 -11.33 -12.20
CA VAL A 8 0.78 -10.02 -11.56
C VAL A 8 -0.27 -10.10 -10.45
N ALA A 9 0.12 -9.78 -9.22
CA ALA A 9 -0.76 -9.65 -8.06
C ALA A 9 -1.21 -8.21 -7.88
N LEU A 10 -2.53 -7.97 -7.76
CA LEU A 10 -3.10 -6.65 -7.54
C LEU A 10 -3.88 -6.63 -6.21
N GLY A 11 -3.67 -5.58 -5.41
CA GLY A 11 -4.48 -5.34 -4.22
C GLY A 11 -5.92 -4.96 -4.61
N LYS A 12 -6.95 -5.69 -4.11
CA LYS A 12 -8.36 -5.39 -4.38
C LYS A 12 -8.72 -3.92 -4.08
N GLY A 13 -9.65 -3.37 -4.84
CA GLY A 13 -10.21 -2.02 -4.62
C GLY A 13 -9.74 -0.99 -5.65
N ARG A 14 -9.67 0.28 -5.25
CA ARG A 14 -9.37 1.42 -6.14
C ARG A 14 -8.01 1.29 -6.85
N LEU A 15 -7.00 0.76 -6.15
CA LEU A 15 -5.67 0.57 -6.73
C LEU A 15 -5.67 -0.44 -7.87
N ALA A 16 -6.38 -1.57 -7.73
CA ALA A 16 -6.49 -2.56 -8.80
C ALA A 16 -7.08 -1.95 -10.07
N LYS A 17 -8.15 -1.13 -9.94
CA LYS A 17 -8.77 -0.48 -11.08
C LYS A 17 -7.77 0.43 -11.81
N LYS A 18 -7.08 1.32 -11.08
CA LYS A 18 -6.07 2.21 -11.68
C LYS A 18 -4.89 1.45 -12.28
N ALA A 19 -4.46 0.38 -11.62
CA ALA A 19 -3.40 -0.49 -12.14
C ALA A 19 -3.82 -1.13 -13.47
N MET A 20 -5.04 -1.64 -13.57
CA MET A 20 -5.56 -2.22 -14.82
C MET A 20 -5.67 -1.19 -15.93
N GLU A 21 -6.10 0.04 -15.65
CA GLU A 21 -6.10 1.14 -16.60
C GLU A 21 -4.68 1.45 -17.12
N ALA A 22 -3.67 1.39 -16.23
CA ALA A 22 -2.27 1.57 -16.61
C ALA A 22 -1.76 0.40 -17.48
N PHE A 23 -2.09 -0.86 -17.16
CA PHE A 23 -1.76 -2.01 -17.98
C PHE A 23 -2.44 -1.95 -19.37
N GLU A 24 -3.69 -1.53 -19.44
CA GLU A 24 -4.41 -1.35 -20.71
C GLU A 24 -3.73 -0.30 -21.62
N LYS A 25 -3.28 0.82 -21.05
CA LYS A 25 -2.54 1.87 -21.78
C LYS A 25 -1.24 1.37 -22.42
N ILE A 26 -0.61 0.38 -21.83
CA ILE A 26 0.62 -0.24 -22.37
C ILE A 26 0.36 -1.48 -23.24
N GLY A 27 -0.89 -1.68 -23.67
CA GLY A 27 -1.27 -2.79 -24.57
C GLY A 27 -1.38 -4.15 -23.88
N ILE A 28 -1.66 -4.18 -22.56
CA ILE A 28 -1.88 -5.40 -21.77
C ILE A 28 -3.29 -5.35 -21.15
N PRO A 29 -4.36 -5.37 -21.96
CA PRO A 29 -5.72 -5.35 -21.45
C PRO A 29 -6.07 -6.70 -20.79
N CYS A 30 -7.02 -6.66 -19.85
CA CYS A 30 -7.64 -7.85 -19.31
C CYS A 30 -9.14 -7.57 -19.05
N ASP A 31 -9.95 -7.70 -20.09
CA ASP A 31 -11.37 -7.32 -20.07
C ASP A 31 -12.18 -8.16 -19.10
N GLU A 32 -11.81 -9.41 -18.89
CA GLU A 32 -12.47 -10.27 -17.90
C GLU A 32 -12.42 -9.69 -16.46
N MET A 33 -11.43 -8.87 -16.12
CA MET A 33 -11.36 -8.21 -14.80
C MET A 33 -12.33 -7.05 -14.64
N LYS A 34 -12.93 -6.58 -15.73
CA LYS A 34 -13.94 -5.50 -15.72
C LYS A 34 -15.33 -6.00 -15.29
N ASP A 35 -15.57 -7.33 -15.42
CA ASP A 35 -16.81 -7.97 -14.98
C ASP A 35 -16.85 -8.03 -13.45
N LYS A 36 -17.79 -7.29 -12.85
CA LYS A 36 -17.98 -7.22 -11.40
C LYS A 36 -18.65 -8.47 -10.80
N ASP A 37 -19.33 -9.26 -11.63
CA ASP A 37 -20.07 -10.44 -11.20
C ASP A 37 -19.22 -11.73 -11.30
N THR A 38 -18.02 -11.61 -11.84
CA THR A 38 -17.11 -12.75 -11.98
C THR A 38 -16.64 -13.27 -10.62
N ARG A 39 -16.66 -14.60 -10.48
CA ARG A 39 -16.03 -15.32 -9.36
C ARG A 39 -14.66 -15.89 -9.69
N LYS A 40 -14.14 -15.59 -10.88
CA LYS A 40 -12.78 -15.99 -11.25
C LYS A 40 -11.76 -15.39 -10.32
N LEU A 41 -10.72 -16.15 -10.01
CA LEU A 41 -9.60 -15.71 -9.18
C LEU A 41 -8.38 -15.35 -10.01
N ILE A 42 -8.26 -15.94 -11.21
CA ILE A 42 -7.14 -15.75 -12.14
C ILE A 42 -7.72 -15.31 -13.47
N PHE A 43 -7.11 -14.28 -14.04
CA PHE A 43 -7.46 -13.67 -15.31
C PHE A 43 -6.23 -13.71 -16.22
N VAL A 44 -6.42 -14.00 -17.52
CA VAL A 44 -5.29 -14.26 -18.41
C VAL A 44 -5.37 -13.40 -19.65
N ASN A 45 -4.26 -12.75 -19.98
CA ASN A 45 -4.01 -12.21 -21.29
C ASN A 45 -3.13 -13.21 -22.05
N GLU A 46 -3.75 -13.98 -22.94
CA GLU A 46 -3.08 -15.06 -23.69
C GLU A 46 -2.04 -14.54 -24.69
N GLU A 47 -2.31 -13.40 -25.29
CA GLU A 47 -1.41 -12.78 -26.27
C GLU A 47 -0.08 -12.38 -25.65
N LYS A 48 -0.14 -11.70 -24.49
CA LYS A 48 1.04 -11.20 -23.78
C LYS A 48 1.63 -12.23 -22.81
N LYS A 49 0.98 -13.38 -22.62
CA LYS A 49 1.36 -14.40 -21.65
C LYS A 49 1.49 -13.82 -20.23
N ILE A 50 0.47 -13.06 -19.82
CA ILE A 50 0.39 -12.44 -18.50
C ILE A 50 -0.86 -12.92 -17.81
N ARG A 51 -0.74 -13.26 -16.52
CA ARG A 51 -1.84 -13.60 -15.64
C ARG A 51 -1.98 -12.56 -14.55
N PHE A 52 -3.21 -12.27 -14.19
CA PHE A 52 -3.54 -11.38 -13.08
C PHE A 52 -4.34 -12.12 -12.04
N PHE A 53 -4.15 -11.78 -10.78
CA PHE A 53 -5.08 -12.15 -9.73
C PHE A 53 -5.26 -11.01 -8.73
N LEU A 54 -6.41 -11.03 -8.02
CA LEU A 54 -6.78 -10.05 -7.03
C LEU A 54 -6.62 -10.64 -5.62
N ALA A 55 -5.77 -10.02 -4.80
CA ALA A 55 -5.57 -10.38 -3.40
C ALA A 55 -5.98 -9.24 -2.45
N LYS A 56 -6.03 -9.48 -1.14
CA LYS A 56 -6.04 -8.39 -0.17
C LYS A 56 -4.72 -7.65 -0.26
N GLY A 57 -4.75 -6.29 -0.14
CA GLY A 57 -3.53 -5.47 -0.23
C GLY A 57 -2.37 -5.99 0.61
N PRO A 58 -2.56 -6.26 1.92
CA PRO A 58 -1.49 -6.77 2.79
C PRO A 58 -0.89 -8.13 2.37
N ASP A 59 -1.61 -8.93 1.59
CA ASP A 59 -1.13 -10.24 1.15
C ASP A 59 -0.26 -10.16 -0.12
N VAL A 60 -0.37 -9.06 -0.90
CA VAL A 60 0.36 -8.92 -2.19
C VAL A 60 1.87 -9.06 -2.02
N PRO A 61 2.54 -8.39 -1.05
CA PRO A 61 3.97 -8.56 -0.83
C PRO A 61 4.37 -10.01 -0.54
N THR A 62 3.54 -10.76 0.16
CA THR A 62 3.78 -12.18 0.45
C THR A 62 3.75 -13.01 -0.84
N TYR A 63 2.74 -12.82 -1.71
CA TYR A 63 2.69 -13.52 -2.99
C TYR A 63 3.90 -13.23 -3.86
N VAL A 64 4.39 -11.99 -3.84
CA VAL A 64 5.58 -11.59 -4.60
C VAL A 64 6.84 -12.18 -3.99
N GLU A 65 7.04 -12.10 -2.68
CA GLU A 65 8.23 -12.64 -2.00
C GLU A 65 8.39 -14.14 -2.26
N TYR A 66 7.30 -14.90 -2.17
CA TYR A 66 7.32 -16.36 -2.38
C TYR A 66 7.30 -16.78 -3.87
N GLY A 67 7.31 -15.83 -4.81
CA GLY A 67 7.33 -16.10 -6.25
C GLY A 67 6.02 -16.66 -6.80
N ALA A 68 4.92 -16.61 -6.05
CA ALA A 68 3.58 -16.91 -6.55
C ALA A 68 3.09 -15.81 -7.50
N ALA A 69 3.63 -14.59 -7.35
CA ALA A 69 3.55 -13.51 -8.32
C ALA A 69 4.95 -13.01 -8.66
N ASP A 70 5.18 -12.69 -9.92
CA ASP A 70 6.43 -12.09 -10.40
C ASP A 70 6.45 -10.59 -10.11
N ILE A 71 5.29 -9.95 -10.28
CA ILE A 71 5.06 -8.51 -10.11
C ILE A 71 3.87 -8.30 -9.16
N GLY A 72 3.95 -7.28 -8.31
CA GLY A 72 2.83 -6.84 -7.49
C GLY A 72 2.57 -5.33 -7.65
N ILE A 73 1.30 -4.91 -7.52
CA ILE A 73 0.96 -3.49 -7.36
C ILE A 73 0.22 -3.32 -6.04
N VAL A 74 0.77 -2.48 -5.17
CA VAL A 74 0.30 -2.30 -3.80
C VAL A 74 0.62 -0.89 -3.30
N GLY A 75 -0.04 -0.43 -2.25
CA GLY A 75 0.30 0.82 -1.58
C GLY A 75 1.64 0.71 -0.85
N GLU A 76 2.40 1.79 -0.84
CA GLU A 76 3.69 1.89 -0.14
C GLU A 76 3.54 1.65 1.38
N ASP A 77 2.40 2.05 1.97
CA ASP A 77 2.03 1.72 3.34
C ASP A 77 2.15 0.22 3.64
N THR A 78 1.68 -0.60 2.72
CA THR A 78 1.74 -2.05 2.85
C THR A 78 3.17 -2.58 2.72
N ILE A 79 3.98 -2.01 1.82
CA ILE A 79 5.39 -2.40 1.67
C ILE A 79 6.16 -2.10 2.96
N LEU A 80 5.98 -0.91 3.51
CA LEU A 80 6.63 -0.47 4.75
C LEU A 80 6.20 -1.30 5.96
N GLU A 81 4.89 -1.57 6.08
CA GLU A 81 4.34 -2.34 7.20
C GLU A 81 4.75 -3.81 7.15
N GLU A 82 4.62 -4.47 5.99
CA GLU A 82 4.94 -5.89 5.85
C GLU A 82 6.45 -6.13 5.88
N GLY A 83 7.26 -5.25 5.26
CA GLY A 83 8.71 -5.30 5.25
C GLY A 83 9.27 -6.58 4.65
N ARG A 84 8.66 -7.05 3.58
CA ARG A 84 9.04 -8.25 2.84
C ARG A 84 10.29 -8.03 1.99
N ASN A 85 11.00 -9.10 1.69
CA ASN A 85 12.21 -9.06 0.87
C ASN A 85 11.87 -9.09 -0.63
N ILE A 86 11.40 -7.96 -1.15
CA ILE A 86 11.00 -7.72 -2.54
C ILE A 86 11.67 -6.47 -3.09
N TYR A 87 11.75 -6.33 -4.40
CA TYR A 87 12.22 -5.10 -5.01
C TYR A 87 11.05 -4.14 -5.23
N GLU A 88 11.13 -2.93 -4.68
CA GLU A 88 10.31 -1.79 -5.08
C GLU A 88 10.98 -1.11 -6.26
N VAL A 89 10.31 -1.04 -7.41
CA VAL A 89 10.95 -0.66 -8.68
C VAL A 89 10.34 0.55 -9.37
N LEU A 90 9.11 0.94 -9.03
CA LEU A 90 8.45 2.08 -9.64
C LEU A 90 7.37 2.68 -8.73
N ASP A 91 7.37 4.02 -8.60
CA ASP A 91 6.23 4.80 -8.13
C ASP A 91 5.27 5.05 -9.28
N LEU A 92 4.02 4.61 -9.13
CA LEU A 92 2.98 4.76 -10.16
C LEU A 92 2.30 6.15 -10.15
N GLY A 93 2.64 7.02 -9.20
CA GLY A 93 2.15 8.40 -9.13
C GLY A 93 0.66 8.56 -8.80
N PHE A 94 -0.09 7.47 -8.64
CA PHE A 94 -1.50 7.50 -8.23
C PHE A 94 -1.72 6.88 -6.84
N GLY A 95 -2.95 7.03 -6.30
CA GLY A 95 -3.25 6.59 -4.95
C GLY A 95 -2.49 7.38 -3.89
N LYS A 96 -2.14 8.64 -4.19
CA LYS A 96 -1.41 9.54 -3.30
C LYS A 96 -2.20 9.77 -2.03
N CYS A 97 -1.55 9.56 -0.91
CA CYS A 97 -2.00 9.84 0.44
C CYS A 97 -0.78 10.08 1.33
N ARG A 98 -0.97 10.14 2.62
CA ARG A 98 0.13 10.32 3.57
C ARG A 98 -0.15 9.55 4.84
N MET A 99 0.89 9.00 5.46
CA MET A 99 0.84 8.48 6.81
C MET A 99 0.94 9.65 7.78
N CYS A 100 0.04 9.73 8.75
CA CYS A 100 -0.04 10.84 9.69
C CYS A 100 -0.23 10.35 11.12
N ILE A 101 0.26 11.15 12.06
CA ILE A 101 -0.18 11.10 13.45
C ILE A 101 -1.35 12.07 13.57
N ALA A 102 -2.48 11.58 14.03
CA ALA A 102 -3.69 12.39 14.19
C ALA A 102 -4.31 12.18 15.58
N GLY A 103 -5.09 13.15 16.01
CA GLY A 103 -5.73 13.13 17.32
C GLY A 103 -6.44 14.43 17.64
N PRO A 104 -7.02 14.59 18.84
CA PRO A 104 -7.55 15.87 19.28
C PRO A 104 -6.40 16.88 19.44
N GLU A 105 -6.68 18.17 19.25
CA GLU A 105 -5.68 19.25 19.37
C GLU A 105 -4.97 19.24 20.73
N SER A 106 -5.66 18.85 21.78
CA SER A 106 -5.07 18.71 23.15
C SER A 106 -3.90 17.72 23.21
N SER A 107 -3.87 16.71 22.33
CA SER A 107 -2.79 15.73 22.27
C SER A 107 -1.49 16.25 21.62
N ARG A 108 -1.51 17.39 20.95
CA ARG A 108 -0.32 17.97 20.29
C ARG A 108 0.86 18.17 21.27
N LYS A 109 0.56 18.60 22.50
CA LYS A 109 1.59 18.78 23.53
C LYS A 109 2.24 17.46 23.99
N LEU A 110 1.48 16.37 23.95
CA LEU A 110 1.96 15.06 24.35
C LEU A 110 3.02 14.51 23.37
N LEU A 111 2.93 14.88 22.09
CA LEU A 111 3.91 14.51 21.07
C LEU A 111 5.28 15.18 21.25
N GLN A 112 5.37 16.24 22.07
CA GLN A 112 6.60 16.94 22.43
C GLN A 112 7.09 16.61 23.83
N GLY A 113 6.27 15.87 24.61
CA GLY A 113 6.53 15.50 26.00
C GLY A 113 7.41 14.25 26.12
N ARG A 114 7.70 13.89 27.37
CA ARG A 114 8.41 12.65 27.73
C ARG A 114 7.46 11.57 28.26
N GLU A 115 6.19 11.85 28.30
CA GLU A 115 5.18 10.90 28.77
C GLU A 115 4.99 9.79 27.74
N VAL A 116 4.75 8.58 28.23
CA VAL A 116 4.39 7.45 27.37
C VAL A 116 2.94 7.63 26.93
N ILE A 117 2.72 7.78 25.64
CA ILE A 117 1.39 7.93 25.04
C ILE A 117 0.98 6.64 24.32
N ARG A 118 -0.33 6.40 24.25
CA ARG A 118 -0.90 5.28 23.49
C ARG A 118 -1.19 5.72 22.06
N VAL A 119 -0.76 4.90 21.12
CA VAL A 119 -0.92 5.13 19.67
C VAL A 119 -1.73 3.98 19.08
N ALA A 120 -2.96 4.21 18.69
CA ALA A 120 -3.75 3.21 17.99
C ALA A 120 -3.44 3.26 16.48
N THR A 121 -3.27 2.08 15.86
CA THR A 121 -2.88 2.02 14.45
C THR A 121 -3.18 0.65 13.82
N LYS A 122 -3.39 0.65 12.52
CA LYS A 122 -3.34 -0.55 11.68
C LYS A 122 -1.90 -0.88 11.25
N TYR A 123 -0.96 0.05 11.43
CA TYR A 123 0.41 0.02 10.93
C TYR A 123 1.43 0.08 12.09
N PRO A 124 1.49 -0.98 12.94
CA PRO A 124 2.36 -0.97 14.13
C PRO A 124 3.85 -0.83 13.82
N LYS A 125 4.33 -1.38 12.69
CA LYS A 125 5.73 -1.27 12.31
C LYS A 125 6.09 0.14 11.89
N ILE A 126 5.27 0.78 11.06
CA ILE A 126 5.46 2.18 10.66
C ILE A 126 5.40 3.10 11.87
N ALA A 127 4.39 2.93 12.73
CA ALA A 127 4.27 3.73 13.95
C ALA A 127 5.48 3.55 14.87
N LYS A 128 5.95 2.30 15.05
CA LYS A 128 7.14 2.01 15.85
C LYS A 128 8.38 2.67 15.29
N ASP A 129 8.61 2.56 13.98
CA ASP A 129 9.75 3.19 13.31
C ASP A 129 9.74 4.70 13.52
N TYR A 130 8.59 5.34 13.29
CA TYR A 130 8.44 6.78 13.49
C TYR A 130 8.74 7.23 14.91
N PHE A 131 8.09 6.63 15.90
CA PHE A 131 8.23 7.09 17.28
C PHE A 131 9.59 6.70 17.89
N TYR A 132 10.08 5.48 17.70
CA TYR A 132 11.33 5.03 18.33
C TYR A 132 12.57 5.48 17.57
N ASN A 133 12.58 5.37 16.22
CA ASN A 133 13.80 5.61 15.45
C ASN A 133 13.93 7.07 15.01
N GLN A 134 12.81 7.75 14.68
CA GLN A 134 12.87 9.13 14.20
C GLN A 134 12.64 10.15 15.32
N LYS A 135 11.64 9.95 16.17
CA LYS A 135 11.33 10.88 17.28
C LYS A 135 12.05 10.58 18.59
N HIS A 136 12.61 9.38 18.75
CA HIS A 136 13.21 8.89 19.99
C HIS A 136 12.24 9.00 21.20
N GLN A 137 10.96 8.76 20.95
CA GLN A 137 9.89 8.79 21.93
C GLN A 137 9.35 7.39 22.18
N THR A 138 9.24 6.97 23.44
CA THR A 138 8.62 5.71 23.84
C THR A 138 7.11 5.86 23.80
N VAL A 139 6.43 4.91 23.15
CA VAL A 139 4.97 4.88 23.04
C VAL A 139 4.44 3.47 23.26
N GLU A 140 3.19 3.35 23.70
CA GLU A 140 2.45 2.10 23.70
C GLU A 140 1.65 1.99 22.38
N ILE A 141 1.95 0.97 21.57
CA ILE A 141 1.27 0.76 20.29
C ILE A 141 0.12 -0.22 20.46
N ILE A 142 -1.09 0.23 20.13
CA ILE A 142 -2.32 -0.55 20.16
C ILE A 142 -2.73 -0.88 18.72
N LYS A 143 -2.59 -2.16 18.34
CA LYS A 143 -2.98 -2.60 16.99
C LYS A 143 -4.49 -2.75 16.88
N LEU A 144 -5.08 -2.08 15.88
CA LEU A 144 -6.46 -2.24 15.45
C LEU A 144 -6.50 -2.67 13.97
N ASN A 145 -7.65 -3.19 13.52
CA ASN A 145 -7.81 -3.67 12.14
C ASN A 145 -8.61 -2.70 11.24
N GLY A 146 -9.21 -1.67 11.82
CA GLY A 146 -10.00 -0.65 11.11
C GLY A 146 -10.71 0.28 12.09
N SER A 147 -11.38 1.32 11.58
CA SER A 147 -12.04 2.37 12.36
C SER A 147 -11.11 2.97 13.42
N ILE A 148 -9.89 3.27 13.00
CA ILE A 148 -8.80 3.68 13.90
C ILE A 148 -9.15 5.00 14.59
N GLU A 149 -9.89 5.89 13.89
CA GLU A 149 -10.33 7.21 14.37
C GLU A 149 -11.19 7.11 15.65
N LEU A 150 -11.82 5.96 15.87
CA LEU A 150 -12.64 5.74 17.07
C LEU A 150 -11.79 5.70 18.35
N ALA A 151 -10.54 5.26 18.27
CA ALA A 151 -9.70 5.01 19.44
C ALA A 151 -9.52 6.24 20.35
N PRO A 152 -9.15 7.45 19.85
CA PRO A 152 -9.06 8.63 20.70
C PRO A 152 -10.41 9.11 21.21
N ILE A 153 -11.48 8.91 20.46
CA ILE A 153 -12.84 9.35 20.83
C ILE A 153 -13.34 8.59 22.07
N VAL A 154 -13.05 7.29 22.15
CA VAL A 154 -13.46 6.43 23.27
C VAL A 154 -12.39 6.34 24.37
N GLY A 155 -11.30 7.10 24.27
CA GLY A 155 -10.23 7.12 25.28
C GLY A 155 -9.32 5.90 25.29
N LEU A 156 -9.28 5.13 24.19
CA LEU A 156 -8.37 3.99 24.04
C LEU A 156 -6.92 4.43 23.82
N SER A 157 -6.73 5.53 23.08
CA SER A 157 -5.40 6.10 22.79
C SER A 157 -5.44 7.62 22.78
N GLU A 158 -4.30 8.26 22.95
CA GLU A 158 -4.16 9.72 22.85
C GLU A 158 -4.09 10.20 21.42
N VAL A 159 -3.50 9.37 20.53
CA VAL A 159 -3.34 9.66 19.10
C VAL A 159 -3.49 8.38 18.28
N ILE A 160 -3.61 8.55 16.98
CA ILE A 160 -3.56 7.47 15.99
C ILE A 160 -2.41 7.67 15.01
N CYS A 161 -1.93 6.58 14.42
CA CYS A 161 -1.07 6.60 13.23
C CYS A 161 -1.86 5.93 12.10
N ASP A 162 -2.29 6.69 11.11
CA ASP A 162 -3.13 6.17 10.03
C ASP A 162 -2.94 6.94 8.73
N ILE A 163 -3.47 6.37 7.63
CA ILE A 163 -3.46 6.98 6.31
C ILE A 163 -4.48 8.10 6.22
N VAL A 164 -4.04 9.23 5.72
CA VAL A 164 -4.90 10.39 5.45
C VAL A 164 -4.82 10.76 3.97
N GLU A 165 -5.94 10.71 3.27
CA GLU A 165 -6.09 11.17 1.88
C GLU A 165 -6.53 12.65 1.88
N THR A 166 -7.76 12.93 2.33
CA THR A 166 -8.33 14.29 2.38
C THR A 166 -8.42 14.86 3.80
N GLY A 167 -8.44 14.00 4.80
CA GLY A 167 -8.65 14.38 6.20
C GLY A 167 -10.11 14.62 6.60
N THR A 168 -11.05 14.42 5.70
CA THR A 168 -12.50 14.66 5.96
C THR A 168 -12.98 13.82 7.15
N THR A 169 -12.68 12.52 7.17
CA THR A 169 -13.07 11.62 8.26
C THR A 169 -12.54 12.09 9.63
N LEU A 170 -11.29 12.53 9.68
CA LEU A 170 -10.70 13.08 10.91
C LEU A 170 -11.48 14.31 11.38
N LYS A 171 -11.72 15.25 10.47
CA LYS A 171 -12.41 16.51 10.77
C LYS A 171 -13.84 16.28 11.28
N GLU A 172 -14.59 15.38 10.64
CA GLU A 172 -15.95 15.03 11.06
C GLU A 172 -16.01 14.42 12.46
N ASN A 173 -14.90 13.83 12.91
CA ASN A 173 -14.78 13.22 14.25
C ASN A 173 -14.00 14.08 15.25
N GLY A 174 -13.77 15.37 14.96
CA GLY A 174 -13.09 16.30 15.87
C GLY A 174 -11.59 16.01 16.03
N LEU A 175 -10.99 15.28 15.10
CA LEU A 175 -9.57 14.97 15.06
C LEU A 175 -8.86 15.83 14.00
N LEU A 176 -7.57 16.07 14.24
CA LEU A 176 -6.71 16.84 13.36
C LEU A 176 -5.44 16.05 13.03
N VAL A 177 -4.85 16.33 11.89
CA VAL A 177 -3.47 15.90 11.61
C VAL A 177 -2.54 16.72 12.51
N LEU A 178 -1.81 16.03 13.36
CA LEU A 178 -0.86 16.62 14.29
C LEU A 178 0.55 16.64 13.71
N GLU A 179 0.95 15.56 13.05
CA GLU A 179 2.25 15.42 12.38
C GLU A 179 2.09 14.57 11.12
N GLU A 180 2.91 14.81 10.11
CA GLU A 180 3.02 13.99 8.91
C GLU A 180 4.24 13.08 9.03
N VAL A 181 4.05 11.78 8.81
CA VAL A 181 5.11 10.76 8.92
C VAL A 181 5.83 10.60 7.59
N CYS A 182 5.09 10.30 6.52
CA CYS A 182 5.63 10.18 5.16
C CYS A 182 4.52 10.27 4.11
N PRO A 183 4.85 10.75 2.88
CA PRO A 183 3.97 10.61 1.74
C PRO A 183 3.89 9.14 1.31
N LEU A 184 2.80 8.75 0.68
CA LEU A 184 2.53 7.39 0.21
C LEU A 184 1.89 7.42 -1.18
N SER A 185 2.19 6.39 -1.99
CA SER A 185 1.57 6.19 -3.31
C SER A 185 1.51 4.71 -3.67
N ALA A 186 0.94 4.39 -4.83
CA ALA A 186 0.96 3.04 -5.38
C ALA A 186 2.34 2.70 -5.96
N ARG A 187 2.84 1.51 -5.65
CA ARG A 187 4.17 1.03 -6.06
C ARG A 187 4.08 -0.26 -6.86
N VAL A 188 5.02 -0.41 -7.79
CA VAL A 188 5.30 -1.69 -8.43
C VAL A 188 6.39 -2.39 -7.63
N VAL A 189 6.11 -3.62 -7.22
CA VAL A 189 7.07 -4.49 -6.54
C VAL A 189 7.33 -5.75 -7.36
N VAL A 190 8.53 -6.31 -7.26
CA VAL A 190 8.97 -7.45 -8.08
C VAL A 190 9.66 -8.48 -7.22
N ASN A 191 9.40 -9.76 -7.51
CA ASN A 191 10.14 -10.87 -6.93
C ASN A 191 11.60 -10.83 -7.37
N GLN A 192 12.53 -11.05 -6.44
CA GLN A 192 13.97 -10.95 -6.71
C GLN A 192 14.49 -11.98 -7.73
N VAL A 193 13.93 -13.19 -7.69
CA VAL A 193 14.32 -14.26 -8.63
C VAL A 193 13.71 -13.98 -10.00
N SER A 194 12.43 -13.63 -10.06
CA SER A 194 11.76 -13.28 -11.31
C SER A 194 12.43 -12.09 -12.01
N MET A 195 12.88 -11.07 -11.24
CA MET A 195 13.62 -9.95 -11.80
C MET A 195 14.92 -10.35 -12.51
N ARG A 196 15.55 -11.46 -12.09
CA ARG A 196 16.75 -12.00 -12.74
C ARG A 196 16.43 -12.91 -13.93
N MET A 197 15.42 -13.77 -13.78
CA MET A 197 15.07 -14.80 -14.76
C MET A 197 14.28 -14.25 -15.95
N GLU A 198 13.42 -13.26 -15.73
CA GLU A 198 12.50 -12.65 -16.69
C GLU A 198 12.81 -11.15 -16.89
N ASN A 199 14.06 -10.76 -16.75
CA ASN A 199 14.50 -9.36 -16.67
C ASN A 199 13.97 -8.51 -17.87
N GLU A 200 14.10 -9.00 -19.07
CA GLU A 200 13.69 -8.25 -20.29
C GLU A 200 12.18 -7.93 -20.26
N ARG A 201 11.36 -8.95 -20.02
CA ARG A 201 9.88 -8.81 -19.99
C ARG A 201 9.41 -7.92 -18.85
N ILE A 202 9.99 -8.12 -17.66
CA ILE A 202 9.64 -7.30 -16.47
C ILE A 202 10.08 -5.85 -16.69
N THR A 203 11.28 -5.62 -17.22
CA THR A 203 11.79 -4.28 -17.51
C THR A 203 10.95 -3.57 -18.57
N GLU A 204 10.48 -4.27 -19.60
CA GLU A 204 9.57 -3.71 -20.61
C GLU A 204 8.25 -3.25 -19.97
N ILE A 205 7.64 -4.07 -19.11
CA ILE A 205 6.43 -3.71 -18.37
C ILE A 205 6.67 -2.48 -17.49
N ILE A 206 7.78 -2.44 -16.72
CA ILE A 206 8.12 -1.31 -15.85
C ILE A 206 8.29 -0.03 -16.67
N ARG A 207 8.99 -0.08 -17.80
CA ARG A 207 9.16 1.08 -18.72
C ARG A 207 7.82 1.57 -19.25
N GLY A 208 6.97 0.64 -19.70
CA GLY A 208 5.63 0.95 -20.15
C GLY A 208 4.80 1.62 -19.05
N LEU A 209 4.74 1.05 -17.87
CA LEU A 209 4.01 1.63 -16.72
C LEU A 209 4.56 3.01 -16.35
N LYS A 210 5.89 3.20 -16.40
CA LYS A 210 6.53 4.49 -16.15
C LYS A 210 6.07 5.56 -17.14
N SER A 211 5.89 5.24 -18.41
CA SER A 211 5.40 6.21 -19.40
C SER A 211 3.98 6.68 -19.09
N THR A 212 3.14 5.83 -18.46
CA THR A 212 1.77 6.22 -18.10
C THR A 212 1.70 7.16 -16.88
N THR A 213 2.79 7.28 -16.10
CA THR A 213 2.83 8.15 -14.90
C THR A 213 3.17 9.61 -15.24
N ILE A 214 3.76 9.86 -16.41
CA ILE A 214 4.16 11.21 -16.85
C ILE A 214 2.94 12.01 -17.32
N ASP A 215 1.87 11.34 -17.71
CA ASP A 215 0.65 11.93 -18.27
C ASP A 215 -0.47 12.13 -17.22
N MET A 216 -0.17 11.96 -15.92
CA MET A 216 -1.10 12.18 -14.80
C MET A 216 -0.66 13.37 -13.94
#